data_9d3583680fea7d6372b736b31d60adee
#
_entry.id   9d3583680fea7d6372b736b31d60adee
#
_cell.length_a   1.000
_cell.length_b   1.000
_cell.length_c   1.000
_cell.angle_alpha   90.00
_cell.angle_beta   90.00
_cell.angle_gamma   90.00
#
_symmetry.space_group_name_H-M   'P 1'
#
loop_
_entity.id
_entity.type
_entity.pdbx_description
1 polymer ?
#
loop_
_entity_poly.entity_id
_entity_poly.type
_entity_poly.pdbx_seq_one_letter_code
_entity_poly.pdbx_strand_id
1 'polypeptide(L)'
;MLLGRHLQPSVLRARGGGRLDRSAYTLLSRIRMEGPMSIGQLGEAFGLDASTLNRQTAAMLRAGLVERIPDPDGGIARKFRITDAGERDLDEERADNISGLERVMADWSPDEVNRFAQYLKRFNSDIENLDGRPWPRP
;
A
#
# COMPACT_ATOMS: atom_id res chain seq x y z
N MET A 1 -19.36 0.74 -7.88
CA MET A 1 -18.80 -0.58 -8.24
C MET A 1 -18.00 -0.60 -9.57
N LEU A 2 -18.06 0.43 -10.36
CA LEU A 2 -17.26 0.58 -11.61
C LEU A 2 -15.81 1.02 -11.36
N LEU A 3 -15.54 1.81 -10.32
CA LEU A 3 -14.19 2.27 -9.99
C LEU A 3 -13.21 1.12 -9.69
N GLY A 4 -13.67 0.06 -9.03
CA GLY A 4 -12.80 -1.06 -8.68
C GLY A 4 -12.37 -1.94 -9.86
N ARG A 5 -13.12 -1.94 -10.96
CA ARG A 5 -12.77 -2.72 -12.17
C ARG A 5 -11.82 -1.98 -13.09
N HIS A 6 -11.93 -0.65 -13.18
CA HIS A 6 -11.09 0.16 -14.07
C HIS A 6 -9.77 0.61 -13.41
N LEU A 7 -9.66 0.52 -12.09
CA LEU A 7 -8.39 0.62 -11.37
C LEU A 7 -7.62 -0.70 -11.35
N GLN A 8 -8.00 -1.66 -12.21
CA GLN A 8 -7.18 -2.84 -12.44
C GLN A 8 -5.82 -2.44 -13.02
N PRO A 9 -4.78 -3.12 -12.60
CA PRO A 9 -3.39 -2.75 -12.94
C PRO A 9 -3.09 -2.54 -14.42
N SER A 10 -3.90 -3.13 -15.31
CA SER A 10 -3.69 -3.06 -16.77
C SER A 10 -3.91 -1.68 -17.40
N VAL A 11 -4.75 -0.84 -16.80
CA VAL A 11 -5.03 0.53 -17.32
C VAL A 11 -4.03 1.53 -16.75
N LEU A 12 -3.59 1.31 -15.51
CA LEU A 12 -2.66 2.20 -14.81
C LEU A 12 -1.20 1.79 -14.98
N ARG A 13 -0.92 0.55 -15.39
CA ARG A 13 0.46 0.08 -15.59
C ARG A 13 1.01 0.51 -16.94
N ALA A 14 2.19 1.12 -16.94
CA ALA A 14 3.07 1.12 -18.09
C ALA A 14 3.39 -0.33 -18.49
N ARG A 15 3.58 -0.59 -19.78
CA ARG A 15 3.92 -1.91 -20.33
C ARG A 15 5.15 -2.52 -19.64
N GLY A 16 4.92 -3.30 -18.62
CA GLY A 16 5.95 -3.99 -17.85
C GLY A 16 5.29 -4.47 -16.56
N GLY A 17 5.14 -5.75 -16.38
CA GLY A 17 4.41 -6.31 -15.23
C GLY A 17 4.91 -5.71 -13.91
N GLY A 18 4.02 -5.15 -13.12
CA GLY A 18 4.34 -4.60 -11.81
C GLY A 18 5.07 -5.63 -10.96
N ARG A 19 6.12 -5.20 -10.29
CA ARG A 19 6.95 -6.04 -9.42
C ARG A 19 6.21 -6.47 -8.16
N LEU A 20 5.24 -5.65 -7.76
CA LEU A 20 4.46 -5.90 -6.55
C LEU A 20 3.00 -6.18 -6.91
N ASP A 21 2.42 -7.19 -6.28
CA ASP A 21 0.97 -7.32 -6.27
C ASP A 21 0.34 -6.25 -5.36
N ARG A 22 -0.98 -6.09 -5.44
CA ARG A 22 -1.71 -5.08 -4.68
C ARG A 22 -1.55 -5.25 -3.16
N SER A 23 -1.53 -6.49 -2.69
CA SER A 23 -1.38 -6.78 -1.26
C SER A 23 0.00 -6.38 -0.75
N ALA A 24 1.06 -6.75 -1.48
CA ALA A 24 2.42 -6.39 -1.15
C ALA A 24 2.62 -4.86 -1.16
N TYR A 25 2.12 -4.18 -2.19
CA TYR A 25 2.17 -2.72 -2.26
C TYR A 25 1.53 -2.04 -1.03
N THR A 26 0.34 -2.51 -0.65
CA THR A 26 -0.41 -1.93 0.47
C THR A 26 0.29 -2.19 1.81
N LEU A 27 0.73 -3.43 2.05
CA LEU A 27 1.44 -3.81 3.28
C LEU A 27 2.79 -3.10 3.42
N LEU A 28 3.58 -3.06 2.34
CA LEU A 28 4.87 -2.35 2.33
C LEU A 28 4.71 -0.86 2.56
N SER A 29 3.70 -0.23 1.95
CA SER A 29 3.39 1.18 2.16
C SER A 29 3.11 1.48 3.63
N ARG A 30 2.33 0.61 4.30
CA ARG A 30 2.01 0.77 5.71
C ARG A 30 3.24 0.60 6.61
N ILE A 31 4.01 -0.46 6.37
CA ILE A 31 5.24 -0.74 7.14
C ILE A 31 6.26 0.40 6.96
N ARG A 32 6.40 0.95 5.76
CA ARG A 32 7.29 2.09 5.52
C ARG A 32 6.87 3.32 6.32
N MET A 33 5.57 3.59 6.41
CA MET A 33 5.06 4.78 7.11
C MET A 33 5.11 4.66 8.63
N GLU A 34 4.80 3.49 9.18
CA GLU A 34 4.71 3.27 10.63
C GLU A 34 5.96 2.64 11.25
N GLY A 35 6.88 2.16 10.41
CA GLY A 35 8.00 1.34 10.86
C GLY A 35 7.63 -0.14 10.98
N PRO A 36 8.48 -0.97 11.60
CA PRO A 36 8.25 -2.40 11.71
C PRO A 36 6.92 -2.75 12.39
N MET A 37 6.18 -3.70 11.82
CA MET A 37 4.86 -4.13 12.30
C MET A 37 4.78 -5.63 12.46
N SER A 38 4.08 -6.08 13.51
CA SER A 38 3.74 -7.49 13.75
C SER A 38 2.50 -7.92 12.94
N ILE A 39 2.27 -9.24 12.85
CA ILE A 39 1.02 -9.78 12.27
C ILE A 39 -0.22 -9.21 12.98
N GLY A 40 -0.20 -9.10 14.31
CA GLY A 40 -1.31 -8.52 15.07
C GLY A 40 -1.57 -7.07 14.69
N GLN A 41 -0.53 -6.25 14.60
CA GLN A 41 -0.63 -4.84 14.21
C GLN A 41 -1.14 -4.67 12.77
N LEU A 42 -0.66 -5.50 11.84
CA LEU A 42 -1.16 -5.52 10.46
C LEU A 42 -2.63 -5.96 10.40
N GLY A 43 -3.01 -6.94 11.22
CA GLY A 43 -4.40 -7.40 11.33
C GLY A 43 -5.35 -6.31 11.78
N GLU A 44 -4.98 -5.54 12.78
CA GLU A 44 -5.75 -4.39 13.27
C GLU A 44 -5.83 -3.28 12.21
N ALA A 45 -4.71 -2.97 11.58
CA ALA A 45 -4.63 -1.91 10.58
C ALA A 45 -5.50 -2.17 9.35
N PHE A 46 -5.57 -3.42 8.88
CA PHE A 46 -6.26 -3.79 7.64
C PHE A 46 -7.56 -4.56 7.83
N GLY A 47 -7.88 -4.99 9.04
CA GLY A 47 -9.03 -5.84 9.30
C GLY A 47 -8.92 -7.21 8.61
N LEU A 48 -7.71 -7.73 8.48
CA LEU A 48 -7.42 -9.04 7.90
C LEU A 48 -7.12 -10.08 8.98
N ASP A 49 -7.47 -11.33 8.69
CA ASP A 49 -7.15 -12.44 9.59
C ASP A 49 -5.67 -12.81 9.54
N ALA A 50 -5.19 -13.47 10.61
CA ALA A 50 -3.80 -13.85 10.75
C ALA A 50 -3.34 -14.82 9.65
N SER A 51 -4.19 -15.72 9.18
CA SER A 51 -3.84 -16.70 8.14
C SER A 51 -3.58 -16.03 6.80
N THR A 52 -4.40 -15.06 6.42
CA THR A 52 -4.20 -14.23 5.24
C THR A 52 -2.88 -13.46 5.31
N LEU A 53 -2.63 -12.80 6.43
CA LEU A 53 -1.40 -12.03 6.65
C LEU A 53 -0.16 -12.90 6.71
N ASN A 54 -0.22 -14.06 7.35
CA ASN A 54 0.89 -15.02 7.37
C ASN A 54 1.28 -15.46 5.95
N ARG A 55 0.30 -15.72 5.08
CA ARG A 55 0.56 -16.06 3.68
C ARG A 55 1.17 -14.90 2.91
N GLN A 56 0.64 -13.70 3.04
CA GLN A 56 1.13 -12.51 2.36
C GLN A 56 2.54 -12.12 2.83
N THR A 57 2.79 -12.10 4.13
CA THR A 57 4.11 -11.78 4.69
C THR A 57 5.15 -12.85 4.37
N ALA A 58 4.77 -14.13 4.32
CA ALA A 58 5.66 -15.20 3.87
C ALA A 58 6.08 -15.02 2.41
N ALA A 59 5.16 -14.61 1.54
CA ALA A 59 5.49 -14.28 0.14
C ALA A 59 6.45 -13.09 0.05
N MET A 60 6.25 -12.06 0.84
CA MET A 60 7.13 -10.89 0.89
C MET A 60 8.52 -11.22 1.44
N LEU A 61 8.62 -12.11 2.44
CA LEU A 61 9.90 -12.63 2.94
C LEU A 61 10.65 -13.40 1.86
N ARG A 62 9.99 -14.31 1.15
CA ARG A 62 10.60 -15.07 0.05
C ARG A 62 11.09 -14.18 -1.09
N ALA A 63 10.37 -13.09 -1.35
CA ALA A 63 10.76 -12.10 -2.37
C ALA A 63 11.84 -11.12 -1.89
N GLY A 64 12.26 -11.18 -0.62
CA GLY A 64 13.28 -10.30 -0.06
C GLY A 64 12.80 -8.85 0.17
N LEU A 65 11.49 -8.61 0.19
CA LEU A 65 10.91 -7.28 0.35
C LEU A 65 10.83 -6.81 1.80
N VAL A 66 10.72 -7.77 2.70
CA VAL A 66 10.74 -7.56 4.16
C VAL A 66 11.67 -8.55 4.82
N GLU A 67 12.11 -8.22 6.03
CA GLU A 67 12.83 -9.10 6.93
C GLU A 67 12.10 -9.18 8.28
N ARG A 68 12.29 -10.29 8.96
CA ARG A 68 11.71 -10.52 10.30
C ARG A 68 12.73 -10.11 11.34
N ILE A 69 12.36 -9.19 12.22
CA ILE A 69 13.20 -8.68 13.29
C ILE A 69 12.56 -8.91 14.66
N PRO A 70 13.36 -8.93 15.76
CA PRO A 70 12.82 -8.77 17.11
C PRO A 70 12.09 -7.45 17.23
N ASP A 71 11.10 -7.37 18.14
CA ASP A 71 10.42 -6.10 18.41
C ASP A 71 11.44 -5.07 18.96
N PRO A 72 11.64 -3.92 18.30
CA PRO A 72 12.54 -2.88 18.77
C PRO A 72 12.16 -2.31 20.15
N ASP A 73 10.88 -2.42 20.52
CA ASP A 73 10.35 -1.95 21.80
C ASP A 73 10.37 -3.03 22.89
N GLY A 74 11.00 -4.18 22.61
CA GLY A 74 11.18 -5.26 23.59
C GLY A 74 9.99 -6.22 23.73
N GLY A 75 9.01 -6.15 22.83
CA GLY A 75 7.88 -7.07 22.80
C GLY A 75 8.30 -8.50 22.37
N ILE A 76 7.41 -9.47 22.61
CA ILE A 76 7.64 -10.89 22.29
C ILE A 76 7.41 -11.17 20.80
N ALA A 77 6.47 -10.46 20.17
CA ALA A 77 6.10 -10.67 18.77
C ALA A 77 7.22 -10.23 17.84
N ARG A 78 7.49 -11.04 16.82
CA ARG A 78 8.37 -10.65 15.72
C ARG A 78 7.68 -9.61 14.85
N LYS A 79 8.46 -8.65 14.34
CA LYS A 79 7.99 -7.62 13.44
C LYS A 79 8.61 -7.76 12.05
N PHE A 80 7.89 -7.27 11.07
CA PHE A 80 8.36 -7.18 9.69
C PHE A 80 8.87 -5.78 9.43
N ARG A 81 10.10 -5.69 8.93
CA ARG A 81 10.75 -4.45 8.51
C ARG A 81 10.95 -4.49 7.01
N ILE A 82 10.68 -3.37 6.32
CA ILE A 82 10.97 -3.25 4.90
C ILE A 82 12.49 -3.29 4.66
N THR A 83 12.92 -3.99 3.60
CA THR A 83 14.32 -4.04 3.17
C THR A 83 14.61 -2.95 2.14
N ASP A 84 15.88 -2.71 1.83
CA ASP A 84 16.28 -1.80 0.75
C ASP A 84 15.69 -2.23 -0.60
N ALA A 85 15.60 -3.54 -0.85
CA ALA A 85 14.91 -4.06 -2.03
C ALA A 85 13.42 -3.75 -2.02
N GLY A 86 12.76 -3.90 -0.86
CA GLY A 86 11.37 -3.52 -0.68
C GLY A 86 11.11 -2.04 -0.91
N GLU A 87 12.00 -1.18 -0.43
CA GLU A 87 11.92 0.28 -0.64
C GLU A 87 12.02 0.63 -2.14
N ARG A 88 12.99 0.05 -2.84
CA ARG A 88 13.16 0.29 -4.29
C ARG A 88 11.94 -0.17 -5.09
N ASP A 89 11.47 -1.38 -4.84
CA ASP A 89 10.32 -1.93 -5.55
C ASP A 89 9.04 -1.14 -5.27
N LEU A 90 8.87 -0.67 -4.05
CA LEU A 90 7.74 0.19 -3.66
C LEU A 90 7.81 1.55 -4.35
N ASP A 91 8.97 2.18 -4.44
CA ASP A 91 9.15 3.46 -5.11
C ASP A 91 8.94 3.35 -6.62
N GLU A 92 9.43 2.28 -7.24
CA GLU A 92 9.21 2.01 -8.66
C GLU A 92 7.72 1.78 -8.97
N GLU A 93 7.04 0.96 -8.18
CA GLU A 93 5.59 0.72 -8.34
C GLU A 93 4.79 2.01 -8.14
N ARG A 94 5.18 2.83 -7.17
CA ARG A 94 4.55 4.14 -6.94
C ARG A 94 4.73 5.08 -8.13
N ALA A 95 5.94 5.14 -8.69
CA ALA A 95 6.21 5.94 -9.88
C ALA A 95 5.38 5.48 -11.08
N ASP A 96 5.27 4.17 -11.29
CA ASP A 96 4.44 3.60 -12.35
C ASP A 96 2.95 3.93 -12.17
N ASN A 97 2.45 3.87 -10.95
CA ASN A 97 1.07 4.25 -10.62
C ASN A 97 0.82 5.74 -10.89
N ILE A 98 1.75 6.63 -10.53
CA ILE A 98 1.67 8.07 -10.80
C ILE A 98 1.65 8.31 -12.30
N SER A 99 2.57 7.72 -13.06
CA SER A 99 2.62 7.84 -14.52
C SER A 99 1.34 7.32 -15.18
N GLY A 100 0.76 6.24 -14.64
CA GLY A 100 -0.53 5.73 -15.09
C GLY A 100 -1.67 6.73 -14.88
N LEU A 101 -1.73 7.36 -13.71
CA LEU A 101 -2.73 8.38 -13.39
C LEU A 101 -2.56 9.63 -14.27
N GLU A 102 -1.33 10.07 -14.50
CA GLU A 102 -1.02 11.20 -15.40
C GLU A 102 -1.55 10.95 -16.81
N ARG A 103 -1.41 9.73 -17.32
CA ARG A 103 -1.96 9.37 -18.65
C ARG A 103 -3.49 9.39 -18.67
N VAL A 104 -4.13 8.91 -17.60
CA VAL A 104 -5.60 8.93 -17.49
C VAL A 104 -6.12 10.37 -17.45
N MET A 105 -5.40 11.26 -16.80
CA MET A 105 -5.79 12.66 -16.61
C MET A 105 -5.08 13.62 -17.59
N ALA A 106 -4.54 13.11 -18.71
CA ALA A 106 -3.72 13.90 -19.64
C ALA A 106 -4.45 15.15 -20.16
N ASP A 107 -5.75 15.05 -20.38
CA ASP A 107 -6.58 16.15 -20.92
C ASP A 107 -7.31 16.96 -19.83
N TRP A 108 -7.00 16.66 -18.55
CA TRP A 108 -7.60 17.38 -17.43
C TRP A 108 -6.81 18.66 -17.14
N SER A 109 -7.53 19.73 -16.80
CA SER A 109 -6.88 20.95 -16.31
C SER A 109 -6.27 20.73 -14.92
N PRO A 110 -5.26 21.54 -14.52
CA PRO A 110 -4.72 21.50 -13.16
C PRO A 110 -5.79 21.65 -12.07
N ASP A 111 -6.80 22.50 -12.30
CA ASP A 111 -7.90 22.69 -11.35
C ASP A 111 -8.77 21.44 -11.21
N GLU A 112 -9.05 20.76 -12.31
CA GLU A 112 -9.81 19.49 -12.30
C GLU A 112 -9.05 18.40 -11.55
N VAL A 113 -7.75 18.27 -11.78
CA VAL A 113 -6.89 17.31 -11.04
C VAL A 113 -6.90 17.63 -9.53
N ASN A 114 -6.75 18.91 -9.16
CA ASN A 114 -6.75 19.32 -7.76
C ASN A 114 -8.09 19.05 -7.08
N ARG A 115 -9.21 19.36 -7.74
CA ARG A 115 -10.56 19.07 -7.20
C ARG A 115 -10.77 17.58 -7.02
N PHE A 116 -10.38 16.77 -7.99
CA PHE A 116 -10.47 15.32 -7.89
C PHE A 116 -9.64 14.78 -6.74
N ALA A 117 -8.41 15.26 -6.57
CA ALA A 117 -7.54 14.89 -5.44
C ALA A 117 -8.18 15.25 -4.08
N GLN A 118 -8.81 16.42 -3.96
CA GLN A 118 -9.52 16.84 -2.75
C GLN A 118 -10.71 15.94 -2.44
N TYR A 119 -11.51 15.60 -3.47
CA TYR A 119 -12.64 14.68 -3.29
C TYR A 119 -12.21 13.27 -2.91
N LEU A 120 -11.12 12.76 -3.50
CA LEU A 120 -10.56 11.47 -3.11
C LEU A 120 -10.06 11.47 -1.67
N LYS A 121 -9.39 12.53 -1.24
CA LYS A 121 -8.95 12.67 0.16
C LYS A 121 -10.14 12.65 1.12
N ARG A 122 -11.17 13.41 0.81
CA ARG A 122 -12.40 13.43 1.60
C ARG A 122 -13.07 12.07 1.63
N PHE A 123 -13.25 11.45 0.47
CA PHE A 123 -13.85 10.12 0.35
C PHE A 123 -13.09 9.07 1.18
N ASN A 124 -11.77 9.05 1.09
CA ASN A 124 -10.95 8.14 1.88
C ASN A 124 -11.09 8.41 3.39
N SER A 125 -11.07 9.67 3.81
CA SER A 125 -11.25 10.03 5.22
C SER A 125 -12.63 9.63 5.75
N ASP A 126 -13.66 9.79 4.95
CA ASP A 126 -15.03 9.39 5.34
C ASP A 126 -15.15 7.87 5.49
N ILE A 127 -14.51 7.08 4.60
CA ILE A 127 -14.43 5.61 4.73
C ILE A 127 -13.67 5.23 6.01
N GLU A 128 -12.52 5.83 6.25
CA GLU A 128 -11.70 5.55 7.44
C GLU A 128 -12.43 5.85 8.74
N ASN A 129 -13.22 6.92 8.76
CA ASN A 129 -14.06 7.26 9.91
C ASN A 129 -15.17 6.22 10.16
N LEU A 130 -15.74 5.67 9.10
CA LEU A 130 -16.76 4.62 9.20
C LEU A 130 -16.16 3.29 9.65
N ASP A 131 -14.98 2.94 9.12
CA ASP A 131 -14.30 1.69 9.44
C ASP A 131 -13.54 1.71 10.76
N GLY A 132 -13.29 2.90 11.31
CA GLY A 132 -12.46 3.07 12.52
C GLY A 132 -10.99 2.70 12.31
N ARG A 133 -10.50 2.68 11.07
CA ARG A 133 -9.14 2.31 10.69
C ARG A 133 -8.47 3.42 9.90
N PRO A 134 -7.93 4.44 10.58
CA PRO A 134 -7.28 5.55 9.90
C PRO A 134 -6.00 5.09 9.18
N TRP A 135 -5.79 5.62 7.98
CA TRP A 135 -4.52 5.47 7.29
C TRP A 135 -3.55 6.58 7.75
N PRO A 136 -2.32 6.25 8.13
CA PRO A 136 -1.33 7.26 8.50
C PRO A 136 -1.02 8.18 7.32
N ARG A 137 -0.95 9.47 7.60
CA ARG A 137 -0.58 10.50 6.63
C ARG A 137 0.62 11.28 7.17
N PRO A 138 1.56 11.67 6.30
CA PRO A 138 2.64 12.55 6.72
C PRO A 138 2.14 13.91 7.18
#